data_01b52d3d0c589bdca764540a2e2e62bb
#
_entry.id   01b52d3d0c589bdca764540a2e2e62bb
#
_cell.length_a   1.000
_cell.length_b   1.000
_cell.length_c   1.000
_cell.angle_alpha   90.00
_cell.angle_beta   90.00
_cell.angle_gamma   90.00
#
_symmetry.space_group_name_H-M   'P 1'
#
loop_
_entity.id
_entity.type
_entity.pdbx_description
1 polymer ?
#
loop_
_entity_poly.entity_id
_entity_poly.type
_entity_poly.pdbx_seq_one_letter_code
_entity_poly.pdbx_strand_id
1 'polypeptide(L)'
;YADFEGGAPNGSFRIILLDPFDYDDREFGTTRTFMTATFSQKQVDWLISTLRDAAAKGLHVITAMHYSFGDNSLPFTEELAKPDAVFYQDPFMIPDIIDAIQHKKVLKATYRDEKGKQNIRVNEDFRDVADLDYVCHLFGHIHSRNEYRCQKTDGSKKYDILMIGEASLSTMGTALNKIIRTQGTLNEIQFSALIIDTVEKNIYRVGYGAGTTYNLSDSGRLSKISYKF
;
A
#
# COMPACT_ATOMS: atom_id res chain seq x y z
N TYR A 1 2.56 7.20 -12.98
CA TYR A 1 3.59 7.50 -11.98
C TYR A 1 4.18 8.89 -12.17
N ALA A 2 4.88 9.35 -11.16
CA ALA A 2 5.68 10.57 -11.22
C ALA A 2 7.06 10.32 -10.58
N ASP A 3 8.11 10.88 -11.20
CA ASP A 3 9.46 10.84 -10.68
C ASP A 3 9.76 12.19 -10.01
N PHE A 4 10.43 12.14 -8.87
CA PHE A 4 10.82 13.30 -8.09
C PHE A 4 12.33 13.26 -7.89
N GLU A 5 13.02 14.33 -8.26
CA GLU A 5 14.44 14.47 -8.02
C GLU A 5 14.68 14.69 -6.54
N GLY A 6 15.51 13.85 -5.94
CA GLY A 6 16.03 14.02 -4.59
C GLY A 6 17.45 14.55 -4.67
N GLY A 7 17.80 15.44 -3.74
CA GLY A 7 19.19 15.88 -3.56
C GLY A 7 20.07 14.76 -3.00
N ALA A 8 21.37 14.75 -3.38
CA ALA A 8 22.31 13.87 -2.74
C ALA A 8 22.37 14.15 -1.22
N PRO A 9 22.47 13.13 -0.36
CA PRO A 9 22.70 11.71 -0.66
C PRO A 9 21.42 10.89 -0.83
N ASN A 10 20.22 11.50 -0.80
CA ASN A 10 18.95 10.81 -0.64
C ASN A 10 18.39 10.21 -1.94
N GLY A 11 18.99 10.48 -3.10
CA GLY A 11 18.52 9.91 -4.37
C GLY A 11 17.16 10.43 -4.84
N SER A 12 16.67 9.86 -5.93
CA SER A 12 15.40 10.23 -6.56
C SER A 12 14.32 9.18 -6.29
N PHE A 13 13.06 9.62 -6.29
CA PHE A 13 11.90 8.78 -5.95
C PHE A 13 10.99 8.60 -7.14
N ARG A 14 10.34 7.44 -7.21
CA ARG A 14 9.17 7.17 -8.04
C ARG A 14 7.96 6.87 -7.18
N ILE A 15 6.89 7.65 -7.37
CA ILE A 15 5.60 7.37 -6.76
C ILE A 15 4.69 6.76 -7.82
N ILE A 16 4.21 5.54 -7.57
CA ILE A 16 3.35 4.77 -8.47
C ILE A 16 1.95 4.72 -7.85
N LEU A 17 0.98 5.36 -8.52
CA LEU A 17 -0.42 5.29 -8.13
C LEU A 17 -1.07 4.11 -8.84
N LEU A 18 -1.71 3.23 -8.09
CA LEU A 18 -2.44 2.07 -8.60
C LEU A 18 -3.94 2.37 -8.54
N ASP A 19 -4.63 2.04 -9.63
CA ASP A 19 -6.09 2.09 -9.69
C ASP A 19 -6.68 0.71 -9.31
N PRO A 20 -7.26 0.55 -8.11
CA PRO A 20 -7.86 -0.70 -7.71
C PRO A 20 -9.22 -0.95 -8.37
N PHE A 21 -9.66 -0.08 -9.27
CA PHE A 21 -10.92 -0.20 -10.02
C PHE A 21 -10.68 -0.28 -11.54
N ASP A 22 -9.49 -0.68 -11.95
CA ASP A 22 -9.09 -0.81 -13.36
C ASP A 22 -9.65 -2.10 -13.98
N TYR A 23 -10.95 -2.11 -14.23
CA TYR A 23 -11.65 -3.20 -14.89
C TYR A 23 -12.82 -2.71 -15.73
N ASP A 24 -13.24 -3.50 -16.72
CA ASP A 24 -14.42 -3.21 -17.55
C ASP A 24 -15.68 -3.74 -16.86
N ASP A 25 -16.63 -2.87 -16.53
CA ASP A 25 -17.91 -3.22 -15.91
C ASP A 25 -18.69 -4.26 -16.71
N ARG A 26 -18.50 -4.31 -18.05
CA ARG A 26 -19.14 -5.28 -18.92
C ARG A 26 -18.67 -6.72 -18.67
N GLU A 27 -17.45 -6.89 -18.20
CA GLU A 27 -16.89 -8.20 -17.87
C GLU A 27 -17.44 -8.74 -16.54
N PHE A 28 -17.76 -7.85 -15.60
CA PHE A 28 -18.19 -8.24 -14.25
C PHE A 28 -19.69 -8.33 -14.08
N GLY A 29 -20.49 -7.64 -14.92
CA GLY A 29 -21.96 -7.66 -14.87
C GLY A 29 -22.55 -7.26 -13.51
N THR A 30 -21.80 -6.49 -12.72
CA THR A 30 -22.17 -6.02 -11.39
C THR A 30 -21.89 -4.54 -11.26
N THR A 31 -22.74 -3.86 -10.53
CA THR A 31 -22.52 -2.46 -10.16
C THR A 31 -21.18 -2.37 -9.39
N ARG A 32 -20.33 -1.46 -9.80
CA ARG A 32 -19.12 -1.13 -9.04
C ARG A 32 -19.47 -0.87 -7.59
N THR A 33 -18.89 -1.63 -6.69
CA THR A 33 -18.95 -1.29 -5.28
C THR A 33 -17.57 -0.79 -4.86
N PHE A 34 -17.55 0.27 -4.07
CA PHE A 34 -16.31 0.80 -3.47
C PHE A 34 -15.58 -0.22 -2.59
N MET A 35 -16.08 -1.45 -2.53
CA MET A 35 -15.56 -2.55 -1.72
C MET A 35 -14.83 -3.61 -2.53
N THR A 36 -14.75 -3.47 -3.85
CA THR A 36 -14.15 -4.47 -4.73
C THR A 36 -12.96 -3.91 -5.47
N ALA A 37 -11.78 -4.39 -5.10
CA ALA A 37 -10.56 -4.04 -5.82
C ALA A 37 -10.19 -5.14 -6.81
N THR A 38 -9.85 -4.75 -8.03
CA THR A 38 -9.32 -5.65 -9.05
C THR A 38 -8.40 -4.88 -9.99
N PHE A 39 -7.48 -5.60 -10.63
CA PHE A 39 -6.54 -5.03 -11.58
C PHE A 39 -6.73 -5.67 -12.95
N SER A 40 -6.56 -4.89 -14.02
CA SER A 40 -6.46 -5.43 -15.36
C SER A 40 -5.08 -6.04 -15.60
N GLN A 41 -4.97 -7.00 -16.54
CA GLN A 41 -3.67 -7.50 -17.00
C GLN A 41 -2.79 -6.34 -17.46
N LYS A 42 -3.37 -5.36 -18.17
CA LYS A 42 -2.66 -4.18 -18.68
C LYS A 42 -2.00 -3.37 -17.56
N GLN A 43 -2.72 -3.14 -16.44
CA GLN A 43 -2.14 -2.41 -15.31
C GLN A 43 -1.03 -3.21 -14.63
N VAL A 44 -1.17 -4.52 -14.52
CA VAL A 44 -0.14 -5.39 -13.93
C VAL A 44 1.11 -5.40 -14.81
N ASP A 45 0.97 -5.55 -16.13
CA ASP A 45 2.12 -5.51 -17.06
C ASP A 45 2.80 -4.13 -17.03
N TRP A 46 2.02 -3.06 -16.96
CA TRP A 46 2.53 -1.71 -16.80
C TRP A 46 3.27 -1.53 -15.47
N LEU A 47 2.75 -2.06 -14.37
CA LEU A 47 3.41 -1.99 -13.06
C LEU A 47 4.77 -2.71 -13.11
N ILE A 48 4.81 -3.93 -13.67
CA ILE A 48 6.05 -4.70 -13.81
C ILE A 48 7.10 -3.90 -14.61
N SER A 49 6.70 -3.34 -15.74
CA SER A 49 7.61 -2.54 -16.56
C SER A 49 8.09 -1.28 -15.85
N THR A 50 7.20 -0.64 -15.09
CA THR A 50 7.49 0.57 -14.31
C THR A 50 8.45 0.29 -13.15
N LEU A 51 8.31 -0.86 -12.47
CA LEU A 51 9.22 -1.29 -11.41
C LEU A 51 10.61 -1.66 -11.96
N ARG A 52 10.67 -2.35 -13.10
CA ARG A 52 11.93 -2.65 -13.79
C ARG A 52 12.68 -1.38 -14.19
N ASP A 53 11.97 -0.39 -14.74
CA ASP A 53 12.56 0.90 -15.12
C ASP A 53 13.03 1.68 -13.89
N ALA A 54 12.28 1.65 -12.80
CA ALA A 54 12.70 2.28 -11.55
C ALA A 54 13.98 1.65 -11.00
N ALA A 55 14.05 0.32 -10.98
CA ALA A 55 15.24 -0.41 -10.54
C ALA A 55 16.45 -0.08 -11.43
N ALA A 56 16.28 -0.06 -12.75
CA ALA A 56 17.36 0.28 -13.69
C ALA A 56 17.88 1.71 -13.52
N LYS A 57 17.03 2.62 -13.06
CA LYS A 57 17.37 4.03 -12.76
C LYS A 57 17.84 4.26 -11.32
N GLY A 58 17.85 3.23 -10.47
CA GLY A 58 18.22 3.35 -9.05
C GLY A 58 17.27 4.25 -8.26
N LEU A 59 15.98 4.26 -8.61
CA LEU A 59 14.97 5.08 -7.94
C LEU A 59 14.44 4.37 -6.69
N HIS A 60 14.17 5.16 -5.64
CA HIS A 60 13.40 4.71 -4.48
C HIS A 60 11.92 4.67 -4.83
N VAL A 61 11.26 3.54 -4.60
CA VAL A 61 9.89 3.33 -5.06
C VAL A 61 8.89 3.36 -3.91
N ILE A 62 7.84 4.14 -4.08
CA ILE A 62 6.65 4.18 -3.24
C ILE A 62 5.46 3.82 -4.12
N THR A 63 4.64 2.87 -3.70
CA THR A 63 3.33 2.65 -4.31
C THR A 63 2.23 3.25 -3.45
N ALA A 64 1.14 3.68 -4.06
CA ALA A 64 -0.02 4.18 -3.34
C ALA A 64 -1.31 3.76 -4.04
N MET A 65 -2.33 3.42 -3.27
CA MET A 65 -3.71 3.24 -3.72
C MET A 65 -4.68 3.37 -2.55
N HIS A 66 -5.98 3.26 -2.83
CA HIS A 66 -7.00 3.37 -1.78
C HIS A 66 -6.95 2.20 -0.78
N TYR A 67 -6.62 0.98 -1.23
CA TYR A 67 -6.59 -0.23 -0.40
C TYR A 67 -5.18 -0.63 0.03
N SER A 68 -5.11 -1.42 1.10
CA SER A 68 -3.87 -2.12 1.49
C SER A 68 -3.63 -3.35 0.61
N PHE A 69 -2.39 -3.82 0.56
CA PHE A 69 -2.09 -5.16 0.05
C PHE A 69 -2.30 -6.21 1.13
N GLY A 70 -2.54 -7.44 0.69
CA GLY A 70 -2.63 -8.59 1.56
C GLY A 70 -4.02 -8.78 2.17
N ASP A 71 -4.10 -9.76 3.05
CA ASP A 71 -5.31 -10.01 3.83
C ASP A 71 -5.62 -8.81 4.73
N ASN A 72 -6.82 -8.29 4.61
CA ASN A 72 -7.34 -7.23 5.47
C ASN A 72 -7.57 -7.69 6.93
N SER A 73 -7.14 -8.90 7.27
CA SER A 73 -7.16 -9.43 8.62
C SER A 73 -6.04 -8.84 9.49
N LEU A 74 -5.88 -7.52 9.42
CA LEU A 74 -5.13 -6.82 10.45
C LEU A 74 -5.80 -7.08 11.82
N PRO A 75 -5.05 -7.01 12.92
CA PRO A 75 -5.61 -7.11 14.25
C PRO A 75 -6.45 -5.87 14.58
N PHE A 76 -7.44 -5.60 13.75
CA PHE A 76 -8.51 -4.70 14.08
C PHE A 76 -9.41 -5.42 15.09
N THR A 77 -9.89 -4.68 16.06
CA THR A 77 -10.93 -5.16 16.96
C THR A 77 -12.02 -5.87 16.17
N GLU A 78 -12.58 -6.95 16.71
CA GLU A 78 -13.56 -7.83 16.03
C GLU A 78 -14.69 -7.09 15.29
N GLU A 79 -14.98 -5.84 15.65
CA GLU A 79 -15.97 -4.98 14.98
C GLU A 79 -15.51 -4.46 13.59
N LEU A 80 -14.20 -4.39 13.34
CA LEU A 80 -13.63 -3.93 12.06
C LEU A 80 -13.13 -5.09 11.19
N ALA A 81 -13.17 -6.30 11.71
CA ALA A 81 -12.74 -7.52 11.03
C ALA A 81 -13.75 -8.03 9.97
N LYS A 82 -14.76 -7.26 9.63
CA LYS A 82 -15.54 -7.59 8.43
C LYS A 82 -14.68 -7.25 7.23
N PRO A 83 -14.45 -8.19 6.31
CA PRO A 83 -13.70 -7.93 5.09
C PRO A 83 -14.56 -7.05 4.17
N ASP A 84 -14.56 -5.74 4.43
CA ASP A 84 -15.33 -4.79 3.64
C ASP A 84 -14.66 -4.47 2.30
N ALA A 85 -13.39 -4.83 2.12
CA ALA A 85 -12.70 -4.77 0.84
C ALA A 85 -12.39 -6.18 0.35
N VAL A 86 -13.22 -6.70 -0.49
CA VAL A 86 -12.95 -7.96 -1.17
C VAL A 86 -12.09 -7.67 -2.38
N PHE A 87 -10.81 -8.07 -2.34
CA PHE A 87 -10.08 -8.21 -3.56
C PHE A 87 -10.69 -9.38 -4.33
N TYR A 88 -11.21 -9.14 -5.51
CA TYR A 88 -11.67 -10.23 -6.40
C TYR A 88 -10.53 -11.12 -6.86
N GLN A 89 -9.32 -10.61 -6.82
CA GLN A 89 -8.10 -11.34 -7.12
C GLN A 89 -7.33 -11.61 -5.83
N ASP A 90 -6.37 -12.52 -5.92
CA ASP A 90 -5.47 -12.79 -4.80
C ASP A 90 -4.85 -11.47 -4.30
N PRO A 91 -5.11 -11.09 -3.05
CA PRO A 91 -4.63 -9.83 -2.47
C PRO A 91 -3.10 -9.77 -2.37
N PHE A 92 -2.41 -10.88 -2.61
CA PHE A 92 -0.96 -10.99 -2.59
C PHE A 92 -0.32 -10.89 -3.97
N MET A 93 -1.08 -10.68 -5.04
CA MET A 93 -0.55 -10.57 -6.40
C MET A 93 0.52 -9.48 -6.52
N ILE A 94 0.22 -8.27 -6.06
CA ILE A 94 1.19 -7.16 -6.12
C ILE A 94 2.37 -7.39 -5.16
N PRO A 95 2.17 -7.81 -3.90
CA PRO A 95 3.26 -8.25 -3.03
C PRO A 95 4.16 -9.33 -3.62
N ASP A 96 3.62 -10.32 -4.31
CA ASP A 96 4.41 -11.37 -4.96
C ASP A 96 5.28 -10.82 -6.09
N ILE A 97 4.78 -9.86 -6.87
CA ILE A 97 5.55 -9.20 -7.93
C ILE A 97 6.70 -8.40 -7.33
N ILE A 98 6.43 -7.58 -6.32
CA ILE A 98 7.46 -6.78 -5.65
C ILE A 98 8.52 -7.68 -5.02
N ASP A 99 8.10 -8.71 -4.28
CA ASP A 99 8.99 -9.70 -3.66
C ASP A 99 9.87 -10.42 -4.70
N ALA A 100 9.29 -10.78 -5.84
CA ALA A 100 10.04 -11.45 -6.89
C ALA A 100 11.12 -10.55 -7.51
N ILE A 101 10.83 -9.25 -7.67
CA ILE A 101 11.82 -8.27 -8.14
C ILE A 101 12.90 -8.05 -7.09
N GLN A 102 12.53 -7.80 -5.84
CA GLN A 102 13.47 -7.55 -4.73
C GLN A 102 14.45 -8.72 -4.51
N HIS A 103 13.96 -9.96 -4.68
CA HIS A 103 14.75 -11.17 -4.46
C HIS A 103 15.23 -11.85 -5.74
N LYS A 104 15.09 -11.18 -6.90
CA LYS A 104 15.59 -11.67 -8.19
C LYS A 104 15.12 -13.08 -8.52
N LYS A 105 13.79 -13.29 -8.41
CA LYS A 105 13.15 -14.60 -8.62
C LYS A 105 12.47 -14.68 -9.98
N VAL A 106 12.22 -15.91 -10.42
CA VAL A 106 11.25 -16.18 -11.49
C VAL A 106 9.85 -16.24 -10.84
N LEU A 107 8.91 -15.46 -11.37
CA LEU A 107 7.51 -15.51 -10.94
C LEU A 107 6.64 -16.06 -12.07
N LYS A 108 6.09 -17.27 -11.88
CA LYS A 108 5.13 -17.89 -12.78
C LYS A 108 3.87 -18.17 -11.98
N ALA A 109 2.86 -17.34 -12.12
CA ALA A 109 1.63 -17.42 -11.34
C ALA A 109 0.41 -17.03 -12.19
N THR A 110 -0.74 -17.56 -11.80
CA THR A 110 -2.04 -17.12 -12.30
C THR A 110 -2.88 -16.74 -11.09
N TYR A 111 -3.20 -15.47 -10.99
CA TYR A 111 -4.05 -14.93 -9.93
C TYR A 111 -5.49 -14.88 -10.45
N ARG A 112 -6.36 -15.61 -9.79
CA ARG A 112 -7.76 -15.76 -10.18
C ARG A 112 -8.64 -14.93 -9.28
N ASP A 113 -9.70 -14.34 -9.85
CA ASP A 113 -10.77 -13.83 -9.04
C ASP A 113 -11.62 -15.00 -8.48
N GLU A 114 -12.39 -14.74 -7.42
CA GLU A 114 -13.25 -15.76 -6.79
C GLU A 114 -14.31 -16.31 -7.77
N LYS A 115 -14.68 -15.54 -8.79
CA LYS A 115 -15.68 -15.91 -9.79
C LYS A 115 -15.06 -16.52 -11.05
N GLY A 116 -13.73 -16.56 -11.14
CA GLY A 116 -12.98 -17.11 -12.29
C GLY A 116 -13.17 -16.33 -13.59
N LYS A 117 -13.63 -15.09 -13.51
CA LYS A 117 -13.91 -14.24 -14.69
C LYS A 117 -12.67 -13.49 -15.16
N GLN A 118 -11.79 -13.10 -14.24
CA GLN A 118 -10.49 -12.49 -14.57
C GLN A 118 -9.35 -13.36 -14.07
N ASN A 119 -8.42 -13.62 -14.95
CA ASN A 119 -7.18 -14.32 -14.63
C ASN A 119 -6.01 -13.43 -15.03
N ILE A 120 -5.31 -12.92 -14.03
CA ILE A 120 -4.05 -12.22 -14.26
C ILE A 120 -2.92 -13.25 -14.31
N ARG A 121 -2.15 -13.22 -15.38
CA ARG A 121 -1.00 -14.12 -15.56
C ARG A 121 0.28 -13.33 -15.45
N VAL A 122 1.16 -13.77 -14.57
CA VAL A 122 2.52 -13.26 -14.47
C VAL A 122 3.46 -14.40 -14.83
N ASN A 123 4.31 -14.18 -15.83
CA ASN A 123 5.33 -15.13 -16.24
C ASN A 123 6.60 -14.33 -16.55
N GLU A 124 7.31 -13.98 -15.49
CA GLU A 124 8.41 -13.03 -15.51
C GLU A 124 9.68 -13.62 -14.89
N ASP A 125 10.81 -13.30 -15.49
CA ASP A 125 12.12 -13.57 -14.94
C ASP A 125 12.74 -12.26 -14.43
N PHE A 126 12.98 -12.17 -13.13
CA PHE A 126 13.54 -10.97 -12.50
C PHE A 126 15.01 -11.15 -12.08
N ARG A 127 15.66 -12.25 -12.44
CA ARG A 127 17.03 -12.56 -11.99
C ARG A 127 18.05 -11.52 -12.46
N ASP A 128 17.84 -10.92 -13.61
CA ASP A 128 18.74 -9.93 -14.22
C ASP A 128 18.31 -8.48 -13.97
N VAL A 129 17.25 -8.26 -13.18
CA VAL A 129 16.79 -6.92 -12.85
C VAL A 129 17.73 -6.29 -11.82
N ALA A 130 17.99 -4.99 -11.95
CA ALA A 130 18.75 -4.23 -10.95
C ALA A 130 18.05 -4.25 -9.58
N ASP A 131 18.75 -3.86 -8.54
CA ASP A 131 18.18 -3.83 -7.19
C ASP A 131 17.02 -2.83 -7.10
N LEU A 132 15.88 -3.30 -6.64
CA LEU A 132 14.71 -2.47 -6.40
C LEU A 132 14.74 -1.95 -4.96
N ASP A 133 14.89 -0.64 -4.80
CA ASP A 133 14.74 -0.01 -3.49
C ASP A 133 13.28 0.38 -3.25
N TYR A 134 12.51 -0.58 -2.74
CA TYR A 134 11.10 -0.39 -2.42
C TYR A 134 10.96 0.15 -1.00
N VAL A 135 10.34 1.33 -0.87
CA VAL A 135 10.21 2.05 0.41
C VAL A 135 8.99 1.62 1.18
N CYS A 136 7.80 1.85 0.61
CA CYS A 136 6.54 1.49 1.27
C CYS A 136 5.35 1.48 0.30
N HIS A 137 4.22 0.97 0.80
CA HIS A 137 2.90 1.15 0.22
C HIS A 137 2.07 2.09 1.10
N LEU A 138 1.53 3.14 0.48
CA LEU A 138 0.62 4.07 1.13
C LEU A 138 -0.83 3.68 0.81
N PHE A 139 -1.69 3.65 1.82
CA PHE A 139 -3.10 3.31 1.62
C PHE A 139 -4.04 4.08 2.56
N GLY A 140 -5.33 4.09 2.22
CA GLY A 140 -6.40 4.71 2.99
C GLY A 140 -7.44 3.68 3.45
N HIS A 141 -8.69 3.85 3.01
CA HIS A 141 -9.86 2.98 3.20
C HIS A 141 -10.31 2.72 4.64
N ILE A 142 -9.43 2.24 5.47
CA ILE A 142 -9.72 1.84 6.87
C ILE A 142 -9.87 3.03 7.82
N HIS A 143 -9.69 4.24 7.34
CA HIS A 143 -9.84 5.49 8.10
C HIS A 143 -9.05 5.52 9.42
N SER A 144 -7.96 4.75 9.50
CA SER A 144 -7.12 4.70 10.68
C SER A 144 -5.64 4.77 10.30
N ARG A 145 -4.84 5.27 11.24
CA ARG A 145 -3.39 5.33 11.11
C ARG A 145 -2.80 3.97 11.49
N ASN A 146 -2.16 3.30 10.53
CA ASN A 146 -1.56 2.00 10.73
C ASN A 146 -0.20 1.88 10.07
N GLU A 147 0.64 1.04 10.65
CA GLU A 147 1.97 0.73 10.17
C GLU A 147 2.24 -0.76 10.43
N TYR A 148 2.46 -1.54 9.38
CA TYR A 148 2.73 -2.97 9.52
C TYR A 148 3.48 -3.53 8.32
N ARG A 149 4.01 -4.74 8.46
CA ARG A 149 4.61 -5.48 7.35
C ARG A 149 3.57 -6.36 6.68
N CYS A 150 3.57 -6.35 5.35
CA CYS A 150 2.70 -7.23 4.58
C CYS A 150 3.04 -8.70 4.87
N GLN A 151 2.04 -9.50 5.20
CA GLN A 151 2.21 -10.93 5.45
C GLN A 151 0.91 -11.69 5.15
N LYS A 152 1.04 -12.98 4.85
CA LYS A 152 -0.13 -13.86 4.76
C LYS A 152 -0.71 -14.12 6.15
N THR A 153 -2.03 -14.23 6.24
CA THR A 153 -2.76 -14.40 7.51
C THR A 153 -2.32 -15.64 8.27
N ASP A 154 -2.04 -16.72 7.54
CA ASP A 154 -1.54 -17.97 8.10
C ASP A 154 -0.06 -17.92 8.52
N GLY A 155 0.60 -16.76 8.33
CA GLY A 155 2.01 -16.57 8.64
C GLY A 155 2.97 -17.31 7.71
N SER A 156 2.48 -18.00 6.67
CA SER A 156 3.30 -18.80 5.76
C SER A 156 4.29 -17.98 4.94
N LYS A 157 3.99 -16.71 4.70
CA LYS A 157 4.86 -15.79 3.96
C LYS A 157 4.81 -14.38 4.54
N LYS A 158 6.00 -13.82 4.78
CA LYS A 158 6.21 -12.40 5.09
C LYS A 158 6.90 -11.73 3.90
N TYR A 159 6.46 -10.52 3.61
CA TYR A 159 7.02 -9.70 2.55
C TYR A 159 7.81 -8.55 3.14
N ASP A 160 8.91 -8.17 2.52
CA ASP A 160 9.63 -6.94 2.90
C ASP A 160 8.94 -5.71 2.28
N ILE A 161 7.69 -5.53 2.64
CA ILE A 161 6.85 -4.43 2.19
C ILE A 161 6.25 -3.75 3.41
N LEU A 162 6.68 -2.54 3.68
CA LEU A 162 6.09 -1.69 4.72
C LEU A 162 4.79 -1.09 4.21
N MET A 163 3.72 -1.30 4.97
CA MET A 163 2.39 -0.76 4.73
C MET A 163 2.16 0.42 5.66
N ILE A 164 1.77 1.58 5.10
CA ILE A 164 1.46 2.79 5.87
C ILE A 164 0.04 3.23 5.53
N GLY A 165 -0.86 3.05 6.47
CA GLY A 165 -2.26 3.48 6.36
C GLY A 165 -2.46 4.88 6.91
N GLU A 166 -3.20 5.71 6.18
CA GLU A 166 -3.60 7.04 6.61
C GLU A 166 -5.08 7.10 6.96
N ALA A 167 -5.38 7.87 7.98
CA ALA A 167 -6.76 8.12 8.37
C ALA A 167 -7.45 9.09 7.40
N SER A 168 -8.77 9.07 7.43
CA SER A 168 -9.58 10.03 6.66
C SER A 168 -9.22 11.48 7.02
N LEU A 169 -9.06 12.30 6.00
CA LEU A 169 -8.77 13.73 6.15
C LEU A 169 -9.95 14.49 6.78
N SER A 170 -11.17 14.01 6.58
CA SER A 170 -12.40 14.68 7.00
C SER A 170 -13.03 14.06 8.26
N THR A 171 -14.03 14.77 8.80
CA THR A 171 -14.83 14.31 9.94
C THR A 171 -15.70 13.08 9.66
N MET A 172 -15.86 12.70 8.40
CA MET A 172 -16.59 11.50 8.01
C MET A 172 -15.75 10.25 8.31
N GLY A 173 -16.21 9.42 9.20
CA GLY A 173 -15.49 8.20 9.60
C GLY A 173 -15.23 8.11 11.10
N THR A 174 -15.75 9.03 11.87
CA THR A 174 -15.67 9.01 13.35
C THR A 174 -16.25 7.74 13.97
N ALA A 175 -17.20 7.09 13.31
CA ALA A 175 -17.80 5.86 13.81
C ALA A 175 -16.80 4.70 13.94
N LEU A 176 -15.79 4.64 13.06
CA LEU A 176 -14.79 3.57 13.07
C LEU A 176 -13.61 3.87 14.02
N ASN A 177 -13.31 5.15 14.26
CA ASN A 177 -12.05 5.54 14.90
C ASN A 177 -12.17 6.03 16.34
N LYS A 178 -13.35 6.14 16.89
CA LYS A 178 -13.60 6.70 18.26
C LYS A 178 -12.94 8.07 18.51
N ILE A 179 -12.43 8.73 17.46
CA ILE A 179 -11.83 10.05 17.57
C ILE A 179 -12.91 11.09 17.39
N ILE A 180 -13.14 11.87 18.43
CA ILE A 180 -14.05 13.01 18.34
C ILE A 180 -13.33 14.11 17.56
N ARG A 181 -13.85 14.42 16.37
CA ARG A 181 -13.39 15.53 15.55
C ARG A 181 -14.34 16.70 15.74
N THR A 182 -13.81 17.81 16.16
CA THR A 182 -14.59 19.02 16.41
C THR A 182 -14.35 20.02 15.30
N GLN A 183 -15.41 20.34 14.55
CA GLN A 183 -15.37 21.32 13.48
C GLN A 183 -14.85 22.67 13.98
N GLY A 184 -14.01 23.33 13.18
CA GLY A 184 -13.40 24.62 13.50
C GLY A 184 -12.21 24.53 14.46
N THR A 185 -11.78 23.33 14.84
CA THR A 185 -10.60 23.12 15.70
C THR A 185 -9.47 22.42 14.95
N LEU A 186 -8.28 22.39 15.55
CA LEU A 186 -7.14 21.63 15.00
C LEU A 186 -7.45 20.13 14.86
N ASN A 187 -8.40 19.61 15.62
CA ASN A 187 -8.79 18.20 15.55
C ASN A 187 -9.79 17.89 14.42
N GLU A 188 -10.23 18.90 13.67
CA GLU A 188 -11.14 18.68 12.53
C GLU A 188 -10.50 17.87 11.43
N ILE A 189 -9.24 18.14 11.13
CA ILE A 189 -8.47 17.49 10.08
C ILE A 189 -7.42 16.55 10.65
N GLN A 190 -7.02 15.59 9.82
CA GLN A 190 -5.92 14.69 10.15
C GLN A 190 -5.11 14.40 8.90
N PHE A 191 -3.80 14.56 8.99
CA PHE A 191 -2.85 14.09 7.98
C PHE A 191 -1.50 13.80 8.62
N SER A 192 -0.62 13.16 7.88
CA SER A 192 0.76 12.95 8.29
C SER A 192 1.72 13.48 7.23
N ALA A 193 2.82 14.07 7.69
CA ALA A 193 3.99 14.30 6.86
C ALA A 193 4.93 13.09 7.00
N LEU A 194 5.44 12.59 5.89
CA LEU A 194 6.43 11.53 5.86
C LEU A 194 7.77 12.12 5.46
N ILE A 195 8.78 11.92 6.30
CA ILE A 195 10.18 12.27 6.02
C ILE A 195 10.91 10.95 5.82
N ILE A 196 11.47 10.76 4.62
CA ILE A 196 12.12 9.51 4.23
C ILE A 196 13.62 9.72 4.23
N ASP A 197 14.31 9.01 5.11
CA ASP A 197 15.76 8.94 5.16
C ASP A 197 16.21 7.68 4.42
N THR A 198 16.69 7.88 3.20
CA THR A 198 17.10 6.77 2.33
C THR A 198 18.48 6.22 2.69
N VAL A 199 19.27 6.95 3.43
CA VAL A 199 20.58 6.51 3.93
C VAL A 199 20.40 5.56 5.11
N GLU A 200 19.64 6.00 6.11
CA GLU A 200 19.36 5.23 7.33
C GLU A 200 18.19 4.24 7.15
N LYS A 201 17.54 4.26 5.99
CA LYS A 201 16.37 3.41 5.67
C LYS A 201 15.23 3.55 6.68
N ASN A 202 14.95 4.78 7.09
CA ASN A 202 13.90 5.10 8.04
C ASN A 202 12.85 6.05 7.42
N ILE A 203 11.63 5.90 7.88
CA ILE A 203 10.55 6.85 7.64
C ILE A 203 10.18 7.48 8.98
N TYR A 204 10.22 8.80 9.05
CA TYR A 204 9.66 9.54 10.16
C TYR A 204 8.28 10.02 9.75
N ARG A 205 7.27 9.63 10.51
CA ARG A 205 5.87 10.02 10.29
C ARG A 205 5.45 11.03 11.34
N VAL A 206 5.15 12.24 10.91
CA VAL A 206 4.74 13.35 11.77
C VAL A 206 3.25 13.59 11.59
N GLY A 207 2.45 13.29 12.61
CA GLY A 207 1.01 13.52 12.60
C GLY A 207 0.64 14.98 12.85
N TYR A 208 -0.42 15.44 12.21
CA TYR A 208 -1.04 16.74 12.40
C TYR A 208 -2.53 16.62 12.69
N GLY A 209 -3.06 17.56 13.47
CA GLY A 209 -4.47 17.59 13.83
C GLY A 209 -4.88 16.39 14.69
N ALA A 210 -5.98 15.73 14.38
CA ALA A 210 -6.43 14.54 15.09
C ALA A 210 -5.44 13.37 15.02
N GLY A 211 -4.50 13.39 14.09
CA GLY A 211 -3.40 12.41 13.99
C GLY A 211 -2.41 12.44 15.16
N THR A 212 -2.47 13.49 15.99
CA THR A 212 -1.61 13.61 17.18
C THR A 212 -2.13 12.83 18.39
N THR A 213 -3.40 12.42 18.39
CA THR A 213 -4.09 11.83 19.54
C THR A 213 -4.32 10.32 19.39
N TYR A 214 -4.00 9.73 18.26
CA TYR A 214 -4.48 8.39 17.91
C TYR A 214 -3.66 7.22 18.47
N ASN A 215 -2.45 7.40 18.92
CA ASN A 215 -1.73 6.34 19.62
C ASN A 215 -1.54 6.70 21.09
N LEU A 216 -2.21 5.99 21.94
CA LEU A 216 -2.11 6.07 23.39
C LEU A 216 -0.74 5.63 23.93
N SER A 217 0.19 5.22 23.08
CA SER A 217 1.58 4.95 23.42
C SER A 217 2.48 6.07 22.92
N ASP A 218 2.80 6.95 23.78
CA ASP A 218 4.00 7.82 23.90
C ASP A 218 4.41 8.79 22.80
N SER A 219 3.98 8.68 21.56
CA SER A 219 4.50 9.58 20.52
C SER A 219 3.47 9.93 19.46
N GLY A 220 2.29 10.29 19.85
CA GLY A 220 1.18 10.58 18.94
C GLY A 220 1.47 11.55 17.79
N ARG A 221 2.63 12.23 17.82
CA ARG A 221 3.08 13.14 16.77
C ARG A 221 4.17 12.59 15.87
N LEU A 222 5.04 11.74 16.38
CA LEU A 222 6.22 11.27 15.66
C LEU A 222 6.37 9.76 15.83
N SER A 223 6.44 9.03 14.73
CA SER A 223 6.94 7.67 14.72
C SER A 223 8.14 7.55 13.80
N LYS A 224 9.08 6.68 14.17
CA LYS A 224 10.23 6.28 13.36
C LYS A 224 10.07 4.82 12.99
N ILE A 225 10.09 4.52 11.70
CA ILE A 225 9.84 3.17 11.17
C ILE A 225 10.99 2.83 10.24
N SER A 226 11.67 1.71 10.47
CA SER A 226 12.60 1.17 9.47
C SER A 226 11.81 0.55 8.32
N TYR A 227 12.14 0.88 7.07
CA TYR A 227 11.53 0.25 5.90
C TYR A 227 12.37 -0.86 5.27
N LYS A 228 13.57 -1.09 5.77
CA LYS A 228 14.43 -2.26 5.47
C LYS A 228 14.65 -3.08 6.74
N PHE A 229 14.86 -4.38 6.57
CA PHE A 229 15.33 -5.28 7.62
C PHE A 229 16.84 -5.28 7.70
#